data_ac53debee2e6619b328347c4dcf458c3
#
_entry.id   ac53debee2e6619b328347c4dcf458c3
#
_cell.length_a   1.000
_cell.length_b   1.000
_cell.length_c   1.000
_cell.angle_alpha   90.00
_cell.angle_beta   90.00
_cell.angle_gamma   90.00
#
_symmetry.space_group_name_H-M   'P 1'
#
loop_
_entity.id
_entity.type
_entity.pdbx_description
1 polymer ?
#
loop_
_entity_poly.entity_id
_entity_poly.type
_entity_poly.pdbx_seq_one_letter_code
_entity_poly.pdbx_strand_id
1 'polypeptide(L)'
;MKKIEAIIRPERLTESIKGLKSIGITGFTVSQVVGRGKQKDTKGVYRGKNYQVTLHPKVKLEIVLSDYLVESTIQTLVKAAQTGEEGDGKIYVYPILEAYNIRTGTFDYDIDDLVKREEGL
;
A
#
# COMPACT_ATOMS: atom_id res chain seq x y z
N MET A 1 1.22 16.70 -2.25
CA MET A 1 1.72 15.34 -2.55
C MET A 1 1.83 14.55 -1.26
N LYS A 2 1.33 13.34 -1.26
CA LYS A 2 1.33 12.47 -0.09
C LYS A 2 1.78 11.07 -0.46
N LYS A 3 2.30 10.33 0.52
CA LYS A 3 2.58 8.90 0.39
C LYS A 3 1.56 8.12 1.20
N ILE A 4 0.94 7.16 0.56
CA ILE A 4 0.13 6.14 1.23
C ILE A 4 1.00 4.91 1.42
N GLU A 5 1.07 4.44 2.65
CA GLU A 5 1.73 3.19 2.99
C GLU A 5 0.67 2.25 3.54
N ALA A 6 0.38 1.20 2.81
CA ALA A 6 -0.63 0.22 3.20
C ALA A 6 0.04 -1.11 3.54
N ILE A 7 -0.19 -1.59 4.75
CA ILE A 7 0.26 -2.91 5.18
C ILE A 7 -0.96 -3.82 5.13
N ILE A 8 -0.93 -4.81 4.25
CA ILE A 8 -2.09 -5.66 3.96
C ILE A 8 -1.72 -7.15 4.06
N ARG A 9 -2.73 -7.99 4.08
CA ARG A 9 -2.53 -9.43 3.96
C ARG A 9 -1.98 -9.77 2.58
N PRO A 10 -1.04 -10.72 2.46
CA PRO A 10 -0.49 -11.10 1.16
C PRO A 10 -1.54 -11.55 0.16
N GLU A 11 -2.55 -12.28 0.61
CA GLU A 11 -3.63 -12.80 -0.24
C GLU A 11 -4.55 -11.72 -0.78
N ARG A 12 -4.43 -10.49 -0.28
CA ARG A 12 -5.21 -9.34 -0.76
C ARG A 12 -4.46 -8.44 -1.74
N LEU A 13 -3.23 -8.79 -2.06
CA LEU A 13 -2.41 -7.96 -2.95
C LEU A 13 -3.02 -7.84 -4.35
N THR A 14 -3.41 -8.96 -4.95
CA THR A 14 -3.96 -8.96 -6.31
C THR A 14 -5.20 -8.08 -6.43
N GLU A 15 -6.13 -8.23 -5.49
CA GLU A 15 -7.35 -7.42 -5.47
C GLU A 15 -7.05 -5.93 -5.24
N SER A 16 -6.07 -5.64 -4.40
CA SER A 16 -5.65 -4.26 -4.15
C SER A 16 -5.07 -3.61 -5.40
N ILE A 17 -4.23 -4.33 -6.13
CA ILE A 17 -3.65 -3.84 -7.39
C ILE A 17 -4.75 -3.60 -8.44
N LYS A 18 -5.70 -4.53 -8.56
CA LYS A 18 -6.84 -4.35 -9.46
C LYS A 18 -7.65 -3.09 -9.12
N GLY A 19 -7.88 -2.89 -7.83
CA GLY A 19 -8.59 -1.71 -7.36
C GLY A 19 -7.85 -0.42 -7.73
N LEU A 20 -6.55 -0.37 -7.48
CA LEU A 20 -5.73 0.78 -7.82
C LEU A 20 -5.77 1.08 -9.33
N LYS A 21 -5.64 0.06 -10.15
CA LYS A 21 -5.75 0.22 -11.61
C LYS A 21 -7.11 0.80 -12.01
N SER A 22 -8.19 0.36 -11.35
CA SER A 22 -9.54 0.82 -11.70
C SER A 22 -9.74 2.31 -11.48
N ILE A 23 -8.94 2.93 -10.62
CA ILE A 23 -8.99 4.37 -10.36
C ILE A 23 -7.80 5.11 -11.00
N GLY A 24 -7.09 4.46 -11.91
CA GLY A 24 -6.03 5.09 -12.70
C GLY A 24 -4.67 5.12 -12.04
N ILE A 25 -4.46 4.43 -10.93
CA ILE A 25 -3.17 4.39 -10.25
C ILE A 25 -2.38 3.18 -10.75
N THR A 26 -1.27 3.44 -11.41
CA THR A 26 -0.42 2.40 -12.00
C THR A 26 0.99 2.37 -11.41
N GLY A 27 1.40 3.42 -10.71
CA GLY A 27 2.74 3.51 -10.10
C GLY A 27 2.68 3.24 -8.59
N PHE A 28 3.35 2.21 -8.14
CA PHE A 28 3.46 1.87 -6.72
C PHE A 28 4.64 0.93 -6.50
N THR A 29 5.07 0.85 -5.26
CA THR A 29 6.14 -0.07 -4.84
C THR A 29 5.55 -1.12 -3.91
N VAL A 30 5.98 -2.37 -4.06
CA VAL A 30 5.53 -3.49 -3.25
C VAL A 30 6.73 -4.10 -2.54
N SER A 31 6.60 -4.34 -1.24
CA SER A 31 7.61 -5.02 -0.44
C SER A 31 6.96 -6.14 0.37
N GLN A 32 7.66 -7.24 0.51
CA GLN A 32 7.26 -8.29 1.45
C GLN A 32 7.85 -7.93 2.81
N VAL A 33 7.01 -7.94 3.83
CA VAL A 33 7.39 -7.58 5.20
C VAL A 33 6.80 -8.59 6.17
N VAL A 34 7.29 -8.56 7.39
CA VAL A 34 6.68 -9.30 8.49
C VAL A 34 6.27 -8.30 9.56
N GLY A 35 5.17 -8.57 10.23
CA GLY A 35 4.67 -7.66 11.23
C GLY A 35 3.95 -8.37 12.35
N ARG A 36 3.82 -7.66 13.46
CA ARG A 36 3.04 -8.08 14.61
C ARG A 36 2.00 -7.02 14.90
N GLY A 37 0.77 -7.45 15.04
CA GLY A 37 -0.35 -6.58 15.39
C GLY A 37 -1.38 -7.36 16.20
N LYS A 38 -2.65 -7.05 15.99
CA LYS A 38 -3.75 -7.71 16.71
C LYS A 38 -4.17 -9.05 16.12
N GLN A 39 -3.53 -9.49 15.04
CA GLN A 39 -3.82 -10.80 14.44
C GLN A 39 -3.44 -11.90 15.43
N LYS A 40 -4.28 -12.94 15.52
CA LYS A 40 -3.97 -14.09 16.35
C LYS A 40 -2.70 -14.75 15.89
N ASP A 41 -1.85 -15.13 16.86
CA ASP A 41 -0.65 -15.86 16.57
C ASP A 41 -0.99 -17.25 16.02
N THR A 42 -0.20 -17.68 15.05
CA THR A 42 -0.33 -19.02 14.50
C THR A 42 0.50 -19.99 15.34
N LYS A 43 -0.07 -21.15 15.66
CA LYS A 43 0.67 -22.20 16.35
C LYS A 43 1.20 -23.17 15.33
N GLY A 44 2.46 -23.57 15.51
CA GLY A 44 3.09 -24.59 14.70
C GLY A 44 3.64 -25.72 15.57
N VAL A 45 4.07 -26.79 14.94
CA VAL A 45 4.70 -27.93 15.60
C VAL A 45 6.07 -28.17 14.96
N TYR A 46 7.08 -28.22 15.81
CA TYR A 46 8.43 -28.52 15.38
C TYR A 46 9.07 -29.51 16.33
N ARG A 47 9.52 -30.65 15.81
CA ARG A 47 10.09 -31.75 16.62
C ARG A 47 9.21 -32.15 17.80
N GLY A 48 7.88 -32.22 17.57
CA GLY A 48 6.92 -32.61 18.58
C GLY A 48 6.60 -31.54 19.63
N LYS A 49 7.14 -30.33 19.48
CA LYS A 49 6.85 -29.19 20.37
C LYS A 49 6.00 -28.18 19.66
N ASN A 50 4.99 -27.68 20.37
CA ASN A 50 4.21 -26.54 19.88
C ASN A 50 5.03 -25.25 20.03
N TYR A 51 4.97 -24.39 19.02
CA TYR A 51 5.53 -23.06 19.11
C TYR A 51 4.50 -22.04 18.61
N GLN A 52 4.67 -20.80 18.99
CA GLN A 52 3.77 -19.72 18.61
C GLN A 52 4.48 -18.79 17.64
N VAL A 53 3.83 -18.57 16.48
CA VAL A 53 4.34 -17.60 15.49
C VAL A 53 3.76 -16.25 15.84
N THR A 54 4.64 -15.30 16.20
CA THR A 54 4.26 -13.96 16.62
C THR A 54 4.40 -12.94 15.49
N LEU A 55 5.12 -13.29 14.42
CA LEU A 55 5.30 -12.45 13.25
C LEU A 55 4.54 -13.04 12.08
N HIS A 56 3.81 -12.21 11.38
CA HIS A 56 2.99 -12.64 10.25
C HIS A 56 3.49 -12.02 8.95
N PRO A 57 3.53 -12.79 7.84
CA PRO A 57 3.86 -12.21 6.55
C PRO A 57 2.81 -11.18 6.16
N LYS A 58 3.27 -10.06 5.67
CA LYS A 58 2.46 -8.95 5.18
C LYS A 58 3.05 -8.44 3.89
N VAL A 59 2.30 -7.61 3.20
CA VAL A 59 2.77 -6.88 2.03
C VAL A 59 2.62 -5.40 2.30
N LYS A 60 3.63 -4.64 1.95
CA LYS A 60 3.61 -3.20 2.04
C LYS A 60 3.48 -2.61 0.64
N LEU A 61 2.45 -1.79 0.44
CA LEU A 61 2.26 -0.98 -0.76
C LEU A 61 2.62 0.46 -0.43
N GLU A 62 3.46 1.07 -1.27
CA GLU A 62 3.80 2.49 -1.14
C GLU A 62 3.40 3.20 -2.42
N ILE A 63 2.61 4.25 -2.27
CA ILE A 63 2.04 5.01 -3.39
C ILE A 63 2.21 6.48 -3.09
N VAL A 64 2.90 7.21 -3.96
CA VAL A 64 3.01 8.68 -3.86
C VAL A 64 2.07 9.28 -4.88
N LEU A 65 1.22 10.19 -4.44
CA LEU A 65 0.17 10.76 -5.28
C LEU A 65 -0.24 12.15 -4.83
N SER A 66 -1.06 12.78 -5.63
CA SER A 66 -1.62 14.11 -5.32
C SER A 66 -2.61 14.04 -4.18
N ASP A 67 -2.71 15.15 -3.46
CA ASP A 67 -3.60 15.24 -2.30
C ASP A 67 -5.05 14.86 -2.64
N TYR A 68 -5.55 15.25 -3.81
CA TYR A 68 -6.95 14.99 -4.13
C TYR A 68 -7.26 13.52 -4.44
N LEU A 69 -6.25 12.69 -4.68
CA LEU A 69 -6.43 11.25 -4.91
C LEU A 69 -6.37 10.42 -3.63
N VAL A 70 -5.96 11.03 -2.50
CA VAL A 70 -5.73 10.30 -1.25
C VAL A 70 -6.98 9.57 -0.78
N GLU A 71 -8.10 10.28 -0.68
CA GLU A 71 -9.33 9.71 -0.13
C GLU A 71 -9.84 8.54 -0.97
N SER A 72 -9.92 8.71 -2.29
CA SER A 72 -10.40 7.63 -3.17
C SER A 72 -9.47 6.42 -3.15
N THR A 73 -8.17 6.65 -3.01
CA THR A 73 -7.19 5.56 -2.91
C THR A 73 -7.35 4.80 -1.61
N ILE A 74 -7.52 5.50 -0.50
CA ILE A 74 -7.75 4.86 0.81
C ILE A 74 -9.01 3.99 0.75
N GLN A 75 -10.11 4.54 0.25
CA GLN A 75 -11.37 3.80 0.16
C GLN A 75 -11.25 2.57 -0.73
N THR A 76 -10.55 2.70 -1.85
CA THR A 76 -10.30 1.58 -2.76
C THR A 76 -9.49 0.48 -2.09
N LEU A 77 -8.42 0.84 -1.37
CA LEU A 77 -7.59 -0.13 -0.66
C LEU A 77 -8.35 -0.81 0.47
N VAL A 78 -9.11 -0.07 1.24
CA VAL A 78 -9.95 -0.65 2.32
C VAL A 78 -10.91 -1.67 1.74
N LYS A 79 -11.62 -1.31 0.68
CA LYS A 79 -12.58 -2.22 0.05
C LYS A 79 -11.90 -3.49 -0.49
N ALA A 80 -10.72 -3.36 -1.08
CA ALA A 80 -10.01 -4.48 -1.69
C ALA A 80 -9.33 -5.39 -0.66
N ALA A 81 -8.82 -4.82 0.43
CA ALA A 81 -7.99 -5.54 1.40
C ALA A 81 -8.73 -5.97 2.65
N GLN A 82 -9.89 -5.42 2.93
CA GLN A 82 -10.65 -5.68 4.14
C GLN A 82 -11.26 -7.09 4.13
N THR A 83 -11.04 -7.83 5.21
CA THR A 83 -11.75 -9.10 5.46
C THR A 83 -12.74 -8.97 6.61
N GLY A 84 -12.56 -7.97 7.46
CA GLY A 84 -13.34 -7.79 8.69
C GLY A 84 -12.72 -8.45 9.90
N GLU A 85 -11.64 -9.20 9.70
CA GLU A 85 -10.93 -9.89 10.79
C GLU A 85 -9.77 -9.07 11.30
N GLU A 86 -9.37 -9.28 12.54
CA GLU A 86 -8.14 -8.70 13.07
C GLU A 86 -6.94 -9.15 12.23
N GLY A 87 -6.01 -8.24 11.98
CA GLY A 87 -4.86 -8.52 11.13
C GLY A 87 -5.02 -8.08 9.68
N ASP A 88 -6.09 -7.37 9.36
CA ASP A 88 -6.29 -6.80 8.02
C ASP A 88 -5.23 -5.78 7.65
N GLY A 89 -4.61 -5.16 8.62
CA GLY A 89 -3.53 -4.21 8.40
C GLY A 89 -3.92 -2.77 8.66
N LYS A 90 -3.09 -1.87 8.19
CA LYS A 90 -3.27 -0.43 8.40
C LYS A 90 -2.83 0.36 7.18
N ILE A 91 -3.37 1.56 7.07
CA ILE A 91 -2.97 2.52 6.06
C ILE A 91 -2.47 3.76 6.78
N TYR A 92 -1.27 4.20 6.41
CA TYR A 92 -0.66 5.42 6.91
C TYR A 92 -0.54 6.43 5.78
N VAL A 93 -0.70 7.69 6.09
CA VAL A 93 -0.56 8.78 5.12
C VAL A 93 0.54 9.71 5.61
N TYR A 94 1.51 9.98 4.75
CA TYR A 94 2.65 10.83 5.05
C TYR A 94 2.67 12.03 4.13
N PRO A 95 3.03 13.21 4.62
CA PRO A 95 3.33 14.33 3.72
C PRO A 95 4.64 14.06 2.98
N ILE A 96 4.67 14.34 1.70
CA ILE A 96 5.88 14.29 0.89
C ILE A 96 6.28 15.73 0.57
N LEU A 97 7.47 16.13 1.01
CA LEU A 97 7.95 17.49 0.79
C LEU A 97 8.41 17.68 -0.65
N GLU A 98 9.19 16.73 -1.15
CA GLU A 98 9.78 16.83 -2.49
C GLU A 98 9.94 15.43 -3.07
N ALA A 99 9.86 15.33 -4.38
CA ALA A 99 10.18 14.12 -5.12
C ALA A 99 10.95 14.50 -6.37
N TYR A 100 11.90 13.66 -6.75
CA TYR A 100 12.73 13.86 -7.93
C TYR A 100 12.70 12.65 -8.82
N ASN A 101 12.68 12.88 -10.11
CA ASN A 101 12.76 11.82 -11.10
C ASN A 101 14.23 11.49 -11.34
N ILE A 102 14.63 10.25 -11.10
CA ILE A 102 16.04 9.83 -11.26
C ILE A 102 16.45 9.93 -12.72
N ARG A 103 15.59 9.54 -13.66
CA ARG A 103 15.92 9.54 -15.08
C ARG A 103 16.29 10.93 -15.60
N THR A 104 15.59 11.95 -15.16
CA THR A 104 15.79 13.32 -15.65
C THR A 104 16.58 14.20 -14.69
N GLY A 105 16.70 13.76 -13.42
CA GLY A 105 17.31 14.57 -12.36
C GLY A 105 16.51 15.80 -11.99
N THR A 106 15.24 15.87 -12.40
CA THR A 106 14.40 17.05 -12.20
C THR A 106 13.34 16.78 -11.14
N PHE A 107 12.83 17.87 -10.58
CA PHE A 107 11.75 17.85 -9.62
C PHE A 107 10.54 17.16 -10.24
N ASP A 108 9.94 16.24 -9.48
CA ASP A 108 8.75 15.53 -9.92
C ASP A 108 7.53 16.25 -9.34
N TYR A 109 6.80 16.93 -10.20
CA TYR A 109 5.55 17.58 -9.80
C TYR A 109 4.47 16.52 -9.61
N ASP A 110 3.33 16.96 -9.13
CA ASP A 110 2.18 16.09 -8.96
C ASP A 110 1.88 15.33 -10.24
N ILE A 111 1.68 14.03 -10.12
CA ILE A 111 1.31 13.17 -11.25
C ILE A 111 0.09 13.72 -11.98
N ASP A 112 -0.85 14.30 -11.23
CA ASP A 112 -2.05 14.88 -11.80
C ASP A 112 -1.76 16.07 -12.69
N ASP A 113 -0.81 16.91 -12.30
CA ASP A 113 -0.40 18.04 -13.11
C ASP A 113 0.21 17.56 -14.43
N LEU A 114 0.99 16.50 -14.39
CA LEU A 114 1.54 15.89 -15.59
C LEU A 114 0.45 15.34 -16.50
N VAL A 115 -0.52 14.63 -15.95
CA VAL A 115 -1.66 14.11 -16.72
C VAL A 115 -2.44 15.23 -17.36
N LYS A 116 -2.75 16.29 -16.61
CA LYS A 116 -3.46 17.46 -17.14
C LYS A 116 -2.71 18.12 -18.29
N ARG A 117 -1.37 18.22 -18.20
CA ARG A 117 -0.53 18.79 -19.25
C ARG A 117 -0.56 17.93 -20.51
N GLU A 118 -0.46 16.62 -20.36
CA GLU A 118 -0.53 15.67 -21.48
C GLU A 118 -1.88 15.72 -22.18
N GLU A 119 -2.94 15.97 -21.44
CA GLU A 119 -4.28 16.14 -21.99
C GLU A 119 -4.54 17.53 -22.57
N GLY A 120 -3.56 18.42 -22.52
CA GLY A 120 -3.69 19.77 -23.04
C GLY A 120 -4.47 20.70 -22.16
N LEU A 121 -4.56 20.39 -20.89
CA LEU A 121 -5.36 21.17 -19.92
C LEU A 121 -4.55 22.24 -19.19
#